data_526aa90f37e24b341817389f943335c4
#
_entry.id   526aa90f37e24b341817389f943335c4
#
_cell.length_a   1.000
_cell.length_b   1.000
_cell.length_c   1.000
_cell.angle_alpha   90.00
_cell.angle_beta   90.00
_cell.angle_gamma   90.00
#
_symmetry.space_group_name_H-M   'P 1'
#
loop_
_entity.id
_entity.type
_entity.pdbx_description
1 polymer ?
#
loop_
_entity_poly.entity_id
_entity_poly.type
_entity_poly.pdbx_seq_one_letter_code
_entity_poly.pdbx_strand_id
1 'polypeptide(L)'
;LNGEDDSDVLENVSTNSNSDNDIYIIKIEGPFVNSKTNPIKYVSRFHKYRYYVYFNRQLKQSELKSLKWAVSFDDNDSTSSFFLFSSGTLENGAVRVEIKISEGINSFRIYSYLGGVPNNKIYTEAFFKKTVALFIGGAGDKEAYAGTGPTNIIQLEVQNPFDSIITIQPQEQLNLNDYKSLYLGYNEAYKNKIASNIISELNKIAEPKGLSINIIGHSLGGWNGAHLSQILTRSKYKIEILITLDPVGTKEGVTLVSDIYRPYPYSIYKYWINIQSSPTQYEADDYIAWLGGQWEPDKEKPNNYIIVDYHHREASKMFTEKIAGNFDSSDILLAHIQSYLNAKI
;
A
#
# COMPACT_ATOMS: atom_id res chain seq x y z
N LEU A 1 74.22 21.02 32.12
CA LEU A 1 74.01 22.46 32.15
C LEU A 1 72.88 22.87 31.26
N ASN A 2 71.73 23.03 31.90
CA ASN A 2 70.80 24.14 31.81
C ASN A 2 70.08 24.33 30.47
N GLY A 3 68.85 24.53 30.38
CA GLY A 3 67.80 25.01 31.31
C GLY A 3 66.49 24.74 30.68
N GLU A 4 65.59 24.40 31.48
CA GLU A 4 64.17 24.26 31.24
C GLU A 4 63.56 25.62 30.97
N ASP A 5 62.69 25.69 29.98
CA ASP A 5 61.75 26.79 29.85
C ASP A 5 60.34 26.20 29.61
N ASP A 6 59.63 26.14 30.73
CA ASP A 6 58.21 25.83 30.79
C ASP A 6 57.42 27.02 30.24
N SER A 7 56.91 26.91 29.05
CA SER A 7 55.87 27.83 28.55
C SER A 7 54.51 27.14 28.63
N ASP A 8 53.76 27.50 29.68
CA ASP A 8 52.35 27.22 29.84
C ASP A 8 51.56 27.58 28.59
N VAL A 9 51.11 26.57 27.86
CA VAL A 9 50.08 26.71 26.86
C VAL A 9 48.72 26.75 27.60
N LEU A 10 48.25 27.94 27.85
CA LEU A 10 46.86 28.18 28.27
C LEU A 10 45.97 27.71 27.10
N GLU A 11 45.40 26.51 27.26
CA GLU A 11 44.23 26.09 26.46
C GLU A 11 43.09 27.08 26.73
N ASN A 12 42.84 27.89 25.73
CA ASN A 12 41.59 28.65 25.65
C ASN A 12 40.42 27.68 25.49
N VAL A 13 39.90 27.17 26.59
CA VAL A 13 38.58 26.57 26.62
C VAL A 13 37.60 27.70 26.32
N SER A 14 37.22 27.83 25.08
CA SER A 14 36.09 28.61 24.65
C SER A 14 34.84 28.00 25.29
N THR A 15 34.50 28.49 26.49
CA THR A 15 33.18 28.31 27.07
C THR A 15 32.21 29.04 26.17
N ASN A 16 31.58 28.29 25.25
CA ASN A 16 30.36 28.74 24.59
C ASN A 16 29.32 28.94 25.67
N SER A 17 29.24 30.15 26.17
CA SER A 17 28.12 30.64 26.97
C SER A 17 26.91 30.65 26.05
N ASN A 18 26.18 29.54 25.99
CA ASN A 18 24.81 29.52 25.49
C ASN A 18 24.06 30.52 26.40
N SER A 19 23.81 31.71 25.88
CA SER A 19 22.97 32.67 26.59
C SER A 19 21.60 32.01 26.73
N ASP A 20 20.98 32.07 27.92
CA ASP A 20 19.64 31.58 28.21
C ASP A 20 18.54 32.19 27.32
N ASN A 21 18.93 33.06 26.42
CA ASN A 21 18.08 33.74 25.43
C ASN A 21 18.03 33.14 24.05
N ASP A 22 18.95 32.19 23.69
CA ASP A 22 18.98 31.60 22.37
C ASP A 22 17.82 30.62 22.20
N ILE A 23 17.05 30.82 21.12
CA ILE A 23 15.94 29.96 20.80
C ILE A 23 16.39 28.86 19.83
N TYR A 24 16.03 27.61 20.14
CA TYR A 24 16.26 26.47 19.25
C TYR A 24 15.10 25.49 19.29
N ILE A 25 14.99 24.71 18.23
CA ILE A 25 13.94 23.67 18.07
C ILE A 25 14.36 22.42 18.86
N ILE A 26 13.46 21.93 19.71
CA ILE A 26 13.65 20.70 20.49
C ILE A 26 13.20 19.49 19.69
N LYS A 27 12.01 19.57 19.07
CA LYS A 27 11.40 18.47 18.31
C LYS A 27 10.32 18.96 17.35
N ILE A 28 10.03 18.10 16.37
CA ILE A 28 8.90 18.23 15.46
C ILE A 28 8.05 16.97 15.61
N GLU A 29 6.74 17.11 15.76
CA GLU A 29 5.80 16.02 15.87
C GLU A 29 4.74 16.09 14.75
N GLY A 30 4.29 14.96 14.28
CA GLY A 30 3.29 14.79 13.25
C GLY A 30 3.68 13.65 12.31
N PRO A 31 2.85 13.37 11.32
CA PRO A 31 1.55 14.01 11.01
C PRO A 31 0.43 13.60 11.98
N PHE A 32 -0.50 14.52 12.23
CA PHE A 32 -1.73 14.29 12.99
C PHE A 32 -2.95 14.51 12.09
N VAL A 33 -4.00 13.69 12.28
CA VAL A 33 -5.23 13.80 11.47
C VAL A 33 -6.08 14.99 11.90
N ASN A 34 -6.64 14.97 13.10
CA ASN A 34 -7.57 15.99 13.57
C ASN A 34 -7.17 16.57 14.93
N SER A 35 -6.77 15.75 15.88
CA SER A 35 -6.37 16.13 17.23
C SER A 35 -4.97 15.63 17.51
N LYS A 36 -4.29 16.30 18.45
CA LYS A 36 -2.94 15.92 18.88
C LYS A 36 -3.01 14.73 19.85
N THR A 37 -3.43 13.56 19.34
CA THR A 37 -3.44 12.33 20.14
C THR A 37 -2.16 11.52 19.94
N ASN A 38 -2.03 10.92 18.75
CA ASN A 38 -0.85 10.18 18.31
C ASN A 38 -0.52 10.54 16.87
N PRO A 39 0.75 10.75 16.51
CA PRO A 39 1.15 10.91 15.12
C PRO A 39 0.91 9.61 14.37
N ILE A 40 0.48 9.73 13.12
CA ILE A 40 0.34 8.59 12.21
C ILE A 40 1.63 8.41 11.40
N LYS A 41 1.93 7.19 11.00
CA LYS A 41 3.12 6.88 10.18
C LYS A 41 2.82 6.93 8.68
N TYR A 42 1.61 6.53 8.29
CA TYR A 42 1.21 6.39 6.88
C TYR A 42 0.14 7.41 6.52
N VAL A 43 0.38 8.15 5.45
CA VAL A 43 -0.44 9.28 5.04
C VAL A 43 -0.98 9.11 3.62
N SER A 44 -2.08 9.80 3.33
CA SER A 44 -2.57 10.03 1.97
C SER A 44 -1.94 11.29 1.39
N ARG A 45 -1.62 11.30 0.09
CA ARG A 45 -1.13 12.48 -0.64
C ARG A 45 -2.18 13.59 -0.76
N PHE A 46 -3.45 13.26 -0.57
CA PHE A 46 -4.58 14.13 -0.91
C PHE A 46 -5.08 14.97 0.25
N HIS A 47 -4.50 14.80 1.45
CA HIS A 47 -4.91 15.49 2.66
C HIS A 47 -3.83 16.36 3.28
N LYS A 48 -4.28 17.40 3.98
CA LYS A 48 -3.43 18.17 4.90
C LYS A 48 -3.37 17.46 6.24
N TYR A 49 -2.20 17.46 6.84
CA TYR A 49 -1.94 16.94 8.17
C TYR A 49 -1.34 18.02 9.04
N ARG A 50 -1.56 17.92 10.35
CA ARG A 50 -1.03 18.86 11.32
C ARG A 50 0.35 18.43 11.78
N TYR A 51 1.22 19.42 11.93
CA TYR A 51 2.57 19.26 12.48
C TYR A 51 2.76 20.29 13.55
N TYR A 52 3.51 19.94 14.60
CA TYR A 52 3.84 20.80 15.70
C TYR A 52 5.34 20.87 15.87
N VAL A 53 5.88 22.09 16.02
CA VAL A 53 7.27 22.31 16.35
C VAL A 53 7.38 22.91 17.73
N TYR A 54 8.28 22.38 18.52
CA TYR A 54 8.52 22.72 19.92
C TYR A 54 9.89 23.38 20.08
N PHE A 55 9.94 24.35 20.95
CA PHE A 55 11.13 25.16 21.23
C PHE A 55 11.52 25.03 22.71
N ASN A 56 12.80 25.36 23.03
CA ASN A 56 13.32 25.39 24.39
C ASN A 56 12.65 26.45 25.28
N ARG A 57 12.02 27.45 24.67
CA ARG A 57 11.21 28.47 25.33
C ARG A 57 10.05 28.91 24.47
N GLN A 58 9.13 29.66 25.01
CA GLN A 58 8.02 30.22 24.26
C GLN A 58 8.53 31.16 23.16
N LEU A 59 8.01 30.99 21.96
CA LEU A 59 8.31 31.82 20.79
C LEU A 59 7.62 33.16 20.90
N LYS A 60 8.34 34.24 20.63
CA LYS A 60 7.75 35.57 20.50
C LYS A 60 7.07 35.70 19.13
N GLN A 61 6.08 36.60 19.05
CA GLN A 61 5.35 36.83 17.80
C GLN A 61 6.27 37.31 16.65
N SER A 62 7.31 38.06 16.97
CA SER A 62 8.33 38.51 15.99
C SER A 62 9.17 37.35 15.46
N GLU A 63 9.48 36.36 16.30
CA GLU A 63 10.27 35.18 15.97
C GLU A 63 9.46 34.20 15.10
N LEU A 64 8.14 34.12 15.32
CA LEU A 64 7.25 33.28 14.54
C LEU A 64 7.34 33.58 13.04
N LYS A 65 7.56 34.84 12.65
CA LYS A 65 7.72 35.24 11.26
C LYS A 65 8.99 34.72 10.61
N SER A 66 10.02 34.37 11.39
CA SER A 66 11.28 33.79 10.89
C SER A 66 11.28 32.27 10.80
N LEU A 67 10.23 31.60 11.30
CA LEU A 67 10.09 30.17 11.22
C LEU A 67 9.93 29.71 9.77
N LYS A 68 10.75 28.77 9.37
CA LYS A 68 10.77 28.19 8.02
C LYS A 68 10.63 26.69 8.08
N TRP A 69 10.22 26.10 6.97
CA TRP A 69 10.00 24.68 6.81
C TRP A 69 10.74 24.17 5.57
N ALA A 70 11.19 22.93 5.63
CA ALA A 70 11.81 22.24 4.53
C ALA A 70 11.32 20.79 4.47
N VAL A 71 11.40 20.16 3.31
CA VAL A 71 11.08 18.76 3.09
C VAL A 71 12.23 18.06 2.37
N SER A 72 12.48 16.81 2.71
CA SER A 72 13.25 15.88 1.91
C SER A 72 12.39 14.67 1.56
N PHE A 73 12.70 14.01 0.44
CA PHE A 73 11.94 12.89 -0.09
C PHE A 73 12.81 11.63 -0.17
N ASP A 74 12.20 10.48 0.11
CA ASP A 74 12.74 9.17 -0.21
C ASP A 74 14.16 8.92 0.35
N ASP A 75 14.33 9.16 1.67
CA ASP A 75 15.60 9.01 2.39
C ASP A 75 16.78 9.84 1.84
N ASN A 76 16.49 10.85 1.03
CA ASN A 76 17.51 11.79 0.60
C ASN A 76 17.79 12.78 1.73
N ASP A 77 19.00 12.77 2.28
CA ASP A 77 19.42 13.68 3.36
C ASP A 77 19.54 15.16 2.92
N SER A 78 19.49 15.45 1.63
CA SER A 78 19.42 16.81 1.13
C SER A 78 18.01 17.36 1.20
N THR A 79 17.82 18.50 1.86
CA THR A 79 16.58 19.25 1.82
C THR A 79 16.35 19.80 0.43
N SER A 80 15.34 19.25 -0.28
CA SER A 80 15.14 19.54 -1.70
C SER A 80 14.13 20.65 -1.97
N SER A 81 13.33 21.00 -0.99
CA SER A 81 12.29 22.05 -1.15
C SER A 81 12.13 22.84 0.14
N PHE A 82 12.02 24.16 0.00
CA PHE A 82 11.72 25.07 1.09
C PHE A 82 10.29 25.60 0.92
N PHE A 83 9.48 25.36 1.95
CA PHE A 83 8.13 25.93 1.99
C PHE A 83 8.16 27.20 2.82
N LEU A 84 7.80 28.31 2.21
CA LEU A 84 7.47 29.52 2.92
C LEU A 84 6.01 29.41 3.35
N PHE A 85 5.76 28.85 4.53
CA PHE A 85 4.43 28.94 5.10
C PHE A 85 4.27 30.29 5.77
N SER A 86 3.12 30.92 5.55
CA SER A 86 2.65 31.96 6.45
C SER A 86 2.69 31.39 7.85
N SER A 87 3.34 32.08 8.74
CA SER A 87 3.58 31.75 10.14
C SER A 87 2.49 30.83 10.72
N GLY A 88 2.87 29.64 11.20
CA GLY A 88 1.94 28.74 11.88
C GLY A 88 1.22 29.41 13.06
N THR A 89 0.30 28.74 13.68
CA THR A 89 -0.46 29.22 14.83
C THR A 89 0.22 28.77 16.11
N LEU A 90 0.46 29.69 17.02
CA LEU A 90 0.89 29.35 18.40
C LEU A 90 -0.25 28.61 19.10
N GLU A 91 0.04 27.42 19.58
CA GLU A 91 -0.92 26.54 20.27
C GLU A 91 -0.21 25.79 21.39
N ASN A 92 -0.57 26.06 22.63
CA ASN A 92 -0.05 25.36 23.83
C ASN A 92 1.50 25.23 23.88
N GLY A 93 2.20 26.33 23.58
CA GLY A 93 3.67 26.39 23.64
C GLY A 93 4.39 25.78 22.42
N ALA A 94 3.66 25.36 21.41
CA ALA A 94 4.18 24.90 20.12
C ALA A 94 3.68 25.76 18.97
N VAL A 95 4.30 25.63 17.81
CA VAL A 95 3.76 26.20 16.57
C VAL A 95 3.14 25.08 15.75
N ARG A 96 1.86 25.21 15.44
CA ARG A 96 1.10 24.30 14.60
C ARG A 96 1.05 24.80 13.16
N VAL A 97 1.26 23.88 12.22
CA VAL A 97 1.00 24.09 10.78
C VAL A 97 0.18 22.95 10.21
N GLU A 98 -0.49 23.20 9.09
CA GLU A 98 -1.15 22.17 8.28
C GLU A 98 -0.48 22.09 6.91
N ILE A 99 0.07 20.92 6.58
CA ILE A 99 0.85 20.69 5.38
C ILE A 99 0.25 19.54 4.59
N LYS A 100 0.14 19.72 3.26
CA LYS A 100 -0.14 18.65 2.29
C LYS A 100 1.14 18.38 1.52
N ILE A 101 1.62 17.15 1.57
CA ILE A 101 2.74 16.68 0.76
C ILE A 101 2.19 15.68 -0.25
N SER A 102 2.35 15.98 -1.53
CA SER A 102 1.89 15.12 -2.65
C SER A 102 3.03 14.60 -3.51
N GLU A 103 4.22 15.15 -3.37
CA GLU A 103 5.43 14.77 -4.10
C GLU A 103 6.21 13.67 -3.37
N GLY A 104 7.22 13.11 -4.03
CA GLY A 104 8.00 11.98 -3.53
C GLY A 104 7.40 10.62 -3.91
N ILE A 105 8.18 9.56 -3.76
CA ILE A 105 7.77 8.18 -4.13
C ILE A 105 7.24 7.43 -2.93
N ASN A 106 8.04 7.29 -1.87
CA ASN A 106 7.73 6.41 -0.73
C ASN A 106 7.50 7.17 0.57
N SER A 107 8.33 8.18 0.85
CA SER A 107 8.36 8.86 2.15
C SER A 107 8.78 10.31 2.01
N PHE A 108 8.61 11.05 3.10
CA PHE A 108 9.15 12.39 3.22
C PHE A 108 9.50 12.68 4.68
N ARG A 109 10.42 13.64 4.86
CA ARG A 109 10.79 14.22 6.16
C ARG A 109 10.45 15.69 6.18
N ILE A 110 9.85 16.15 7.26
CA ILE A 110 9.56 17.56 7.51
C ILE A 110 10.56 18.10 8.51
N TYR A 111 11.22 19.17 8.13
CA TYR A 111 12.15 19.95 8.95
C TYR A 111 11.56 21.32 9.24
N SER A 112 11.93 21.90 10.37
CA SER A 112 11.66 23.30 10.67
C SER A 112 12.90 23.96 11.21
N TYR A 113 13.08 25.26 10.95
CA TYR A 113 14.26 26.00 11.37
C TYR A 113 14.00 27.49 11.49
N LEU A 114 14.86 28.16 12.28
CA LEU A 114 14.89 29.60 12.46
C LEU A 114 16.15 30.14 11.82
N GLY A 115 16.03 31.00 10.78
CA GLY A 115 17.18 31.53 10.06
C GLY A 115 17.88 30.47 9.19
N GLY A 116 19.07 30.70 8.78
CA GLY A 116 20.05 29.85 8.10
C GLY A 116 19.62 28.57 7.41
N VAL A 117 20.19 27.43 7.85
CA VAL A 117 20.04 26.10 7.27
C VAL A 117 19.26 25.20 8.25
N PRO A 118 18.39 24.29 7.77
CA PRO A 118 17.72 23.33 8.66
C PRO A 118 18.72 22.45 9.40
N ASN A 119 18.41 22.14 10.67
CA ASN A 119 19.10 21.07 11.37
C ASN A 119 18.54 19.73 10.88
N ASN A 120 19.33 19.00 10.08
CA ASN A 120 18.92 17.73 9.50
C ASN A 120 18.81 16.55 10.49
N LYS A 121 19.08 16.78 11.78
CA LYS A 121 18.88 15.80 12.86
C LYS A 121 17.51 15.90 13.53
N ILE A 122 16.78 17.01 13.32
CA ILE A 122 15.47 17.25 13.92
C ILE A 122 14.42 17.29 12.81
N TYR A 123 13.71 16.19 12.66
CA TYR A 123 12.64 16.04 11.67
C TYR A 123 11.54 15.10 12.18
N THR A 124 10.42 15.10 11.49
CA THR A 124 9.42 14.04 11.55
C THR A 124 9.29 13.40 10.18
N GLU A 125 9.06 12.09 10.14
CA GLU A 125 9.00 11.30 8.92
C GLU A 125 7.63 10.66 8.76
N ALA A 126 7.16 10.61 7.51
CA ALA A 126 5.94 9.91 7.15
C ALA A 126 6.10 9.19 5.82
N PHE A 127 5.30 8.15 5.64
CA PHE A 127 5.30 7.28 4.46
C PHE A 127 3.96 7.40 3.74
N PHE A 128 3.97 7.33 2.42
CA PHE A 128 2.72 7.28 1.66
C PHE A 128 2.11 5.88 1.74
N LYS A 129 0.79 5.83 1.88
CA LYS A 129 0.04 4.59 1.73
C LYS A 129 0.25 4.02 0.34
N LYS A 130 0.35 2.69 0.27
CA LYS A 130 0.50 1.93 -0.98
C LYS A 130 -0.59 0.88 -1.10
N THR A 131 -0.89 0.48 -2.32
CA THR A 131 -1.80 -0.62 -2.60
C THR A 131 -1.23 -1.54 -3.67
N VAL A 132 -1.50 -2.82 -3.54
CA VAL A 132 -1.10 -3.85 -4.51
C VAL A 132 -2.30 -4.65 -4.95
N ALA A 133 -2.42 -4.90 -6.25
CA ALA A 133 -3.35 -5.85 -6.82
C ALA A 133 -2.59 -7.12 -7.26
N LEU A 134 -2.99 -8.27 -6.73
CA LEU A 134 -2.45 -9.58 -7.05
C LEU A 134 -3.42 -10.26 -8.04
N PHE A 135 -2.99 -10.44 -9.27
CA PHE A 135 -3.75 -11.14 -10.31
C PHE A 135 -3.23 -12.57 -10.42
N ILE A 136 -4.07 -13.56 -10.08
CA ILE A 136 -3.65 -14.95 -9.94
C ILE A 136 -4.36 -15.81 -10.97
N GLY A 137 -3.60 -16.32 -11.94
CA GLY A 137 -4.08 -17.20 -12.99
C GLY A 137 -4.28 -18.64 -12.53
N GLY A 138 -5.13 -19.35 -13.24
CA GLY A 138 -5.41 -20.78 -13.03
C GLY A 138 -4.40 -21.72 -13.67
N ALA A 139 -4.82 -22.98 -13.85
CA ALA A 139 -4.03 -23.99 -14.57
C ALA A 139 -3.84 -23.58 -16.04
N GLY A 140 -2.61 -23.69 -16.55
CA GLY A 140 -2.28 -23.34 -17.93
C GLY A 140 -2.27 -21.84 -18.24
N ASP A 141 -2.40 -20.98 -17.23
CA ASP A 141 -2.37 -19.53 -17.42
C ASP A 141 -0.93 -19.00 -17.47
N LYS A 142 -0.23 -18.88 -16.35
CA LYS A 142 1.16 -18.38 -16.31
C LYS A 142 2.17 -19.45 -16.70
N GLU A 143 1.91 -20.70 -16.35
CA GLU A 143 2.76 -21.84 -16.67
C GLU A 143 1.96 -22.90 -17.43
N ALA A 144 2.63 -23.69 -18.27
CA ALA A 144 1.99 -24.81 -18.96
C ALA A 144 1.42 -25.83 -17.96
N TYR A 145 0.26 -26.36 -18.25
CA TYR A 145 -0.42 -27.37 -17.43
C TYR A 145 -0.98 -28.47 -18.33
N ALA A 146 -0.63 -29.73 -18.02
CA ALA A 146 -1.08 -30.91 -18.77
C ALA A 146 -0.91 -30.80 -20.31
N GLY A 147 0.18 -30.17 -20.76
CA GLY A 147 0.49 -29.97 -22.19
C GLY A 147 -0.22 -28.78 -22.86
N THR A 148 -0.93 -27.95 -22.10
CA THR A 148 -1.60 -26.74 -22.59
C THR A 148 -1.01 -25.48 -21.95
N GLY A 149 -1.13 -24.35 -22.64
CA GLY A 149 -0.63 -23.04 -22.16
C GLY A 149 0.89 -22.86 -22.35
N PRO A 150 1.47 -21.78 -21.77
CA PRO A 150 0.78 -20.74 -21.00
C PRO A 150 -0.10 -19.83 -21.87
N THR A 151 -1.32 -19.55 -21.40
CA THR A 151 -2.26 -18.66 -22.11
C THR A 151 -2.12 -17.21 -21.71
N ASN A 152 -1.65 -16.93 -20.50
CA ASN A 152 -1.54 -15.60 -19.88
C ASN A 152 -2.86 -14.80 -19.90
N ILE A 153 -4.01 -15.48 -19.87
CA ILE A 153 -5.35 -14.86 -19.97
C ILE A 153 -5.53 -13.80 -18.87
N ILE A 154 -5.21 -14.14 -17.63
CA ILE A 154 -5.39 -13.18 -16.52
C ILE A 154 -4.49 -11.96 -16.68
N GLN A 155 -3.26 -12.13 -17.16
CA GLN A 155 -2.39 -10.99 -17.42
C GLN A 155 -2.90 -10.13 -18.59
N LEU A 156 -3.18 -10.75 -19.71
CA LEU A 156 -3.47 -10.04 -20.96
C LEU A 156 -4.88 -9.44 -20.98
N GLU A 157 -5.86 -10.15 -20.41
CA GLU A 157 -7.26 -9.81 -20.55
C GLU A 157 -7.90 -9.20 -19.29
N VAL A 158 -7.25 -9.32 -18.13
CA VAL A 158 -7.77 -8.77 -16.86
C VAL A 158 -6.81 -7.74 -16.29
N GLN A 159 -5.55 -8.12 -16.00
CA GLN A 159 -4.58 -7.22 -15.38
C GLN A 159 -4.24 -6.02 -16.27
N ASN A 160 -3.76 -6.26 -17.50
CA ASN A 160 -3.32 -5.17 -18.39
C ASN A 160 -4.44 -4.17 -18.70
N PRO A 161 -5.68 -4.58 -19.01
CA PRO A 161 -6.79 -3.64 -19.15
C PRO A 161 -7.08 -2.86 -17.87
N PHE A 162 -7.06 -3.50 -16.69
CA PHE A 162 -7.26 -2.81 -15.43
C PHE A 162 -6.12 -1.81 -15.12
N ASP A 163 -4.87 -2.20 -15.34
CA ASP A 163 -3.72 -1.31 -15.16
C ASP A 163 -3.79 -0.10 -16.10
N SER A 164 -4.35 -0.28 -17.31
CA SER A 164 -4.63 0.83 -18.22
C SER A 164 -5.67 1.79 -17.67
N ILE A 165 -6.71 1.29 -17.00
CA ILE A 165 -7.70 2.14 -16.29
C ILE A 165 -7.01 2.93 -15.17
N ILE A 166 -6.13 2.31 -14.41
CA ILE A 166 -5.35 2.98 -13.35
C ILE A 166 -4.50 4.12 -13.91
N THR A 167 -3.83 3.91 -15.05
CA THR A 167 -2.92 4.91 -15.64
C THR A 167 -3.60 6.19 -16.13
N ILE A 168 -4.89 6.12 -16.44
CA ILE A 168 -5.66 7.29 -16.90
C ILE A 168 -6.38 8.03 -15.77
N GLN A 169 -6.27 7.55 -14.52
CA GLN A 169 -6.88 8.24 -13.39
C GLN A 169 -6.20 9.60 -13.15
N PRO A 170 -6.96 10.65 -12.77
CA PRO A 170 -6.39 11.93 -12.37
C PRO A 170 -5.41 11.73 -11.19
N GLN A 171 -4.26 12.40 -11.25
CA GLN A 171 -3.24 12.30 -10.19
C GLN A 171 -3.76 12.73 -8.81
N GLU A 172 -4.79 13.59 -8.77
CA GLU A 172 -5.46 14.02 -7.55
C GLU A 172 -6.32 12.89 -6.91
N GLN A 173 -6.61 11.84 -7.66
CA GLN A 173 -7.39 10.69 -7.19
C GLN A 173 -6.55 9.45 -6.97
N LEU A 174 -5.50 9.25 -7.77
CA LEU A 174 -4.61 8.13 -7.69
C LEU A 174 -3.22 8.50 -8.23
N ASN A 175 -2.20 8.42 -7.39
CA ASN A 175 -0.82 8.58 -7.81
C ASN A 175 -0.24 7.20 -8.18
N LEU A 176 0.32 7.08 -9.37
CA LEU A 176 0.87 5.82 -9.89
C LEU A 176 1.99 5.23 -9.01
N ASN A 177 2.71 6.07 -8.28
CA ASN A 177 3.70 5.58 -7.31
C ASN A 177 3.07 4.83 -6.14
N ASP A 178 1.77 4.95 -5.91
CA ASP A 178 1.07 4.33 -4.77
C ASP A 178 0.36 3.03 -5.15
N TYR A 179 0.36 2.66 -6.42
CA TYR A 179 -0.23 1.43 -6.94
C TYR A 179 0.80 0.54 -7.61
N LYS A 180 0.69 -0.77 -7.38
CA LYS A 180 1.42 -1.80 -8.11
C LYS A 180 0.52 -3.01 -8.35
N SER A 181 0.67 -3.66 -9.50
CA SER A 181 0.07 -4.96 -9.78
C SER A 181 1.14 -6.05 -9.93
N LEU A 182 0.79 -7.27 -9.55
CA LEU A 182 1.63 -8.45 -9.71
C LEU A 182 0.81 -9.55 -10.40
N TYR A 183 1.38 -10.18 -11.42
CA TYR A 183 0.84 -11.36 -12.07
C TYR A 183 1.48 -12.62 -11.52
N LEU A 184 0.66 -13.55 -11.03
CA LEU A 184 1.05 -14.78 -10.37
C LEU A 184 0.35 -15.99 -11.00
N GLY A 185 1.03 -17.13 -11.05
CA GLY A 185 0.39 -18.41 -11.23
C GLY A 185 -0.22 -18.91 -9.90
N TYR A 186 -1.23 -19.78 -9.97
CA TYR A 186 -1.84 -20.35 -8.77
C TYR A 186 -0.82 -21.04 -7.85
N ASN A 187 0.19 -21.69 -8.44
CA ASN A 187 1.25 -22.38 -7.74
C ASN A 187 2.20 -21.44 -6.98
N GLU A 188 2.35 -20.18 -7.41
CA GLU A 188 3.14 -19.16 -6.70
C GLU A 188 2.43 -18.69 -5.42
N ALA A 189 1.12 -18.85 -5.34
CA ALA A 189 0.29 -18.56 -4.15
C ALA A 189 0.10 -19.80 -3.24
N TYR A 190 1.01 -20.75 -3.29
CA TYR A 190 0.92 -22.02 -2.56
C TYR A 190 2.10 -22.25 -1.60
N LYS A 191 1.78 -22.55 -0.32
CA LYS A 191 2.74 -22.92 0.75
C LYS A 191 3.96 -21.98 0.84
N ASN A 192 5.16 -22.57 0.89
CA ASN A 192 6.42 -21.85 1.05
C ASN A 192 6.79 -20.92 -0.12
N LYS A 193 6.20 -21.13 -1.29
CA LYS A 193 6.40 -20.23 -2.45
C LYS A 193 5.87 -18.80 -2.19
N ILE A 194 4.87 -18.66 -1.30
CA ILE A 194 4.32 -17.36 -0.92
C ILE A 194 5.39 -16.42 -0.34
N ALA A 195 6.31 -16.97 0.47
CA ALA A 195 7.35 -16.15 1.11
C ALA A 195 8.27 -15.49 0.08
N SER A 196 8.72 -16.23 -0.95
CA SER A 196 9.63 -15.74 -1.99
C SER A 196 8.92 -14.92 -3.06
N ASN A 197 7.76 -15.37 -3.52
CA ASN A 197 7.10 -14.81 -4.69
C ASN A 197 6.15 -13.64 -4.36
N ILE A 198 5.62 -13.61 -3.14
CA ILE A 198 4.62 -12.60 -2.75
C ILE A 198 5.14 -11.73 -1.61
N ILE A 199 5.40 -12.28 -0.44
CA ILE A 199 5.80 -11.50 0.74
C ILE A 199 7.09 -10.73 0.50
N SER A 200 8.06 -11.35 -0.18
CA SER A 200 9.31 -10.68 -0.56
C SER A 200 9.06 -9.45 -1.45
N GLU A 201 8.16 -9.54 -2.42
CA GLU A 201 7.81 -8.42 -3.29
C GLU A 201 7.00 -7.34 -2.54
N LEU A 202 6.06 -7.74 -1.69
CA LEU A 202 5.28 -6.80 -0.88
C LEU A 202 6.17 -5.98 0.06
N ASN A 203 7.15 -6.62 0.71
CA ASN A 203 8.08 -5.95 1.62
C ASN A 203 8.97 -4.90 0.93
N LYS A 204 9.22 -5.04 -0.39
CA LYS A 204 9.93 -4.02 -1.17
C LYS A 204 9.08 -2.78 -1.43
N ILE A 205 7.76 -2.89 -1.34
CA ILE A 205 6.82 -1.80 -1.63
C ILE A 205 6.54 -0.97 -0.39
N ALA A 206 6.12 -1.61 0.69
CA ALA A 206 5.85 -0.97 1.97
C ALA A 206 5.72 -2.00 3.10
N GLU A 207 5.82 -1.53 4.34
CA GLU A 207 5.46 -2.32 5.51
C GLU A 207 3.95 -2.68 5.51
N PRO A 208 3.55 -3.79 6.16
CA PRO A 208 2.16 -4.24 6.16
C PRO A 208 1.14 -3.20 6.59
N LYS A 209 1.46 -2.34 7.55
CA LYS A 209 0.54 -1.28 8.04
C LYS A 209 0.28 -0.17 7.01
N GLY A 210 1.21 0.05 6.09
CA GLY A 210 1.11 1.06 5.02
C GLY A 210 0.62 0.50 3.70
N LEU A 211 0.31 -0.80 3.63
CA LEU A 211 0.01 -1.51 2.40
C LEU A 211 -1.35 -2.20 2.47
N SER A 212 -2.22 -1.93 1.50
CA SER A 212 -3.42 -2.74 1.28
C SER A 212 -3.23 -3.70 0.10
N ILE A 213 -3.85 -4.88 0.21
CA ILE A 213 -3.76 -5.94 -0.79
C ILE A 213 -5.15 -6.16 -1.38
N ASN A 214 -5.20 -6.26 -2.71
CA ASN A 214 -6.36 -6.64 -3.48
C ASN A 214 -6.02 -7.97 -4.18
N ILE A 215 -6.90 -8.96 -4.11
CA ILE A 215 -6.65 -10.30 -4.68
C ILE A 215 -7.70 -10.57 -5.74
N ILE A 216 -7.27 -10.84 -6.96
CA ILE A 216 -8.11 -11.22 -8.08
C ILE A 216 -7.62 -12.58 -8.57
N GLY A 217 -8.41 -13.63 -8.39
CA GLY A 217 -8.02 -14.98 -8.76
C GLY A 217 -9.03 -15.68 -9.64
N HIS A 218 -8.56 -16.39 -10.64
CA HIS A 218 -9.37 -17.19 -11.56
C HIS A 218 -9.05 -18.68 -11.40
N SER A 219 -10.08 -19.54 -11.48
CA SER A 219 -9.90 -21.00 -11.46
C SER A 219 -9.13 -21.47 -10.21
N LEU A 220 -8.06 -22.24 -10.34
CA LEU A 220 -7.16 -22.63 -9.24
C LEU A 220 -6.53 -21.42 -8.54
N GLY A 221 -6.33 -20.33 -9.27
CA GLY A 221 -5.88 -19.04 -8.72
C GLY A 221 -6.93 -18.37 -7.82
N GLY A 222 -8.20 -18.56 -8.11
CA GLY A 222 -9.31 -18.13 -7.25
C GLY A 222 -9.33 -18.88 -5.93
N TRP A 223 -9.14 -20.20 -5.98
CA TRP A 223 -9.04 -21.05 -4.81
C TRP A 223 -7.83 -20.71 -3.92
N ASN A 224 -6.63 -20.69 -4.50
CA ASN A 224 -5.42 -20.33 -3.76
C ASN A 224 -5.41 -18.87 -3.32
N GLY A 225 -5.97 -17.96 -4.11
CA GLY A 225 -6.14 -16.55 -3.75
C GLY A 225 -7.02 -16.36 -2.52
N ALA A 226 -8.09 -17.13 -2.40
CA ALA A 226 -8.94 -17.13 -1.22
C ALA A 226 -8.18 -17.63 0.04
N HIS A 227 -7.35 -18.66 -0.07
CA HIS A 227 -6.45 -19.08 0.99
C HIS A 227 -5.38 -18.02 1.31
N LEU A 228 -4.81 -17.41 0.29
CA LEU A 228 -3.80 -16.37 0.42
C LEU A 228 -4.30 -15.18 1.24
N SER A 229 -5.59 -14.82 1.12
CA SER A 229 -6.19 -13.74 1.90
C SER A 229 -6.01 -13.95 3.41
N GLN A 230 -6.23 -15.17 3.91
CA GLN A 230 -6.01 -15.53 5.31
C GLN A 230 -4.52 -15.51 5.68
N ILE A 231 -3.66 -16.04 4.81
CA ILE A 231 -2.22 -16.14 5.06
C ILE A 231 -1.59 -14.75 5.18
N LEU A 232 -1.92 -13.84 4.26
CA LEU A 232 -1.42 -12.47 4.28
C LEU A 232 -1.97 -11.68 5.48
N THR A 233 -3.23 -11.93 5.88
CA THR A 233 -3.78 -11.30 7.09
C THR A 233 -3.04 -11.74 8.35
N ARG A 234 -2.65 -13.02 8.46
CA ARG A 234 -1.79 -13.51 9.56
C ARG A 234 -0.42 -12.83 9.55
N SER A 235 0.08 -12.46 8.38
CA SER A 235 1.31 -11.67 8.19
C SER A 235 1.09 -10.15 8.34
N LYS A 236 -0.06 -9.73 8.89
CA LYS A 236 -0.44 -8.34 9.21
C LYS A 236 -0.79 -7.46 8.01
N TYR A 237 -0.90 -8.02 6.82
CA TYR A 237 -1.42 -7.27 5.66
C TYR A 237 -2.93 -7.13 5.74
N LYS A 238 -3.45 -6.03 5.21
CA LYS A 238 -4.87 -5.76 5.10
C LYS A 238 -5.37 -6.19 3.72
N ILE A 239 -6.34 -7.09 3.67
CA ILE A 239 -7.02 -7.47 2.43
C ILE A 239 -8.22 -6.55 2.23
N GLU A 240 -8.10 -5.65 1.27
CA GLU A 240 -9.15 -4.67 0.97
C GLU A 240 -10.27 -5.31 0.16
N ILE A 241 -9.92 -6.03 -0.92
CA ILE A 241 -10.90 -6.73 -1.77
C ILE A 241 -10.37 -8.10 -2.19
N LEU A 242 -11.28 -9.08 -2.22
CA LEU A 242 -11.10 -10.40 -2.80
C LEU A 242 -12.09 -10.57 -3.96
N ILE A 243 -11.61 -10.90 -5.16
CA ILE A 243 -12.41 -11.21 -6.33
C ILE A 243 -12.06 -12.62 -6.78
N THR A 244 -13.04 -13.52 -6.79
CA THR A 244 -12.90 -14.90 -7.24
C THR A 244 -13.74 -15.11 -8.49
N LEU A 245 -13.07 -15.44 -9.60
CA LEU A 245 -13.66 -15.69 -10.91
C LEU A 245 -13.65 -17.19 -11.15
N ASP A 246 -14.82 -17.80 -11.06
CA ASP A 246 -15.05 -19.23 -11.20
C ASP A 246 -13.99 -20.11 -10.50
N PRO A 247 -13.86 -19.99 -9.17
CA PRO A 247 -12.79 -20.66 -8.42
C PRO A 247 -12.98 -22.18 -8.45
N VAL A 248 -11.88 -22.92 -8.64
CA VAL A 248 -11.84 -24.39 -8.77
C VAL A 248 -10.87 -24.97 -7.76
N GLY A 249 -11.22 -26.07 -7.09
CA GLY A 249 -10.32 -26.73 -6.12
C GLY A 249 -10.99 -27.71 -5.15
N THR A 250 -12.30 -27.97 -5.30
CA THR A 250 -13.06 -28.76 -4.31
C THR A 250 -12.85 -30.28 -4.42
N LYS A 251 -12.42 -30.79 -5.58
CA LYS A 251 -12.27 -32.23 -5.80
C LYS A 251 -10.86 -32.72 -5.44
N GLU A 252 -10.79 -33.88 -4.80
CA GLU A 252 -9.53 -34.51 -4.40
C GLU A 252 -8.59 -34.77 -5.57
N GLY A 253 -9.11 -35.14 -6.75
CA GLY A 253 -8.30 -35.40 -7.94
C GLY A 253 -7.41 -34.22 -8.32
N VAL A 254 -7.92 -32.99 -8.27
CA VAL A 254 -7.15 -31.80 -8.62
C VAL A 254 -6.07 -31.48 -7.57
N THR A 255 -6.31 -31.79 -6.29
CA THR A 255 -5.32 -31.57 -5.22
C THR A 255 -4.15 -32.55 -5.24
N LEU A 256 -4.28 -33.64 -6.00
CA LEU A 256 -3.21 -34.62 -6.18
C LEU A 256 -2.23 -34.24 -7.29
N VAL A 257 -2.71 -33.49 -8.27
CA VAL A 257 -1.94 -33.14 -9.49
C VAL A 257 -1.60 -31.64 -9.59
N SER A 258 -2.09 -30.82 -8.67
CA SER A 258 -1.91 -29.36 -8.68
C SER A 258 -1.46 -28.86 -7.31
N ASP A 259 -0.65 -27.79 -7.32
CA ASP A 259 -0.19 -27.09 -6.12
C ASP A 259 -1.32 -26.19 -5.55
N ILE A 260 -2.37 -26.83 -4.98
CA ILE A 260 -3.47 -26.15 -4.32
C ILE A 260 -3.72 -26.70 -2.91
N TYR A 261 -4.40 -25.90 -2.08
CA TYR A 261 -4.76 -26.32 -0.72
C TYR A 261 -5.93 -27.32 -0.76
N ARG A 262 -5.87 -28.33 0.11
CA ARG A 262 -6.95 -29.33 0.23
C ARG A 262 -8.20 -28.81 0.96
N PRO A 263 -8.07 -28.14 2.13
CA PRO A 263 -9.26 -27.70 2.85
C PRO A 263 -9.92 -26.52 2.11
N TYR A 264 -11.22 -26.35 2.35
CA TYR A 264 -11.95 -25.20 1.86
C TYR A 264 -11.34 -23.90 2.38
N PRO A 265 -11.25 -22.84 1.56
CA PRO A 265 -10.69 -21.56 2.00
C PRO A 265 -11.50 -20.95 3.14
N TYR A 266 -10.79 -20.44 4.15
CA TYR A 266 -11.34 -19.51 5.11
C TYR A 266 -10.85 -18.11 4.75
N SER A 267 -11.61 -17.43 3.88
CA SER A 267 -11.21 -16.15 3.31
C SER A 267 -11.35 -15.02 4.33
N ILE A 268 -10.37 -14.11 4.35
CA ILE A 268 -10.41 -12.88 5.14
C ILE A 268 -10.31 -11.71 4.18
N TYR A 269 -11.27 -10.80 4.26
CA TYR A 269 -11.44 -9.69 3.33
C TYR A 269 -12.27 -8.58 3.99
N LYS A 270 -12.16 -7.38 3.44
CA LYS A 270 -13.11 -6.30 3.73
C LYS A 270 -14.31 -6.36 2.79
N TYR A 271 -14.06 -6.71 1.52
CA TYR A 271 -15.08 -6.87 0.50
C TYR A 271 -14.78 -8.10 -0.37
N TRP A 272 -15.80 -8.89 -0.72
CA TRP A 272 -15.62 -10.08 -1.56
C TRP A 272 -16.66 -10.13 -2.68
N ILE A 273 -16.18 -10.34 -3.90
CA ILE A 273 -16.99 -10.63 -5.09
C ILE A 273 -16.68 -12.05 -5.53
N ASN A 274 -17.72 -12.89 -5.66
CA ASN A 274 -17.59 -14.21 -6.29
C ASN A 274 -18.45 -14.27 -7.55
N ILE A 275 -17.84 -14.62 -8.66
CA ILE A 275 -18.49 -14.81 -9.95
C ILE A 275 -18.33 -16.25 -10.37
N GLN A 276 -19.45 -16.95 -10.53
CA GLN A 276 -19.51 -18.37 -10.86
C GLN A 276 -19.91 -18.53 -12.32
N SER A 277 -19.12 -19.30 -13.08
CA SER A 277 -19.46 -19.74 -14.44
C SER A 277 -20.51 -20.84 -14.40
N SER A 278 -21.53 -20.74 -15.23
CA SER A 278 -22.54 -21.77 -15.46
C SER A 278 -23.07 -21.68 -16.89
N PRO A 279 -22.25 -22.06 -17.89
CA PRO A 279 -22.63 -21.91 -19.30
C PRO A 279 -23.79 -22.87 -19.66
N THR A 280 -24.70 -22.40 -20.51
CA THR A 280 -25.80 -23.23 -21.02
C THR A 280 -25.31 -24.34 -21.93
N GLN A 281 -24.16 -24.17 -22.59
CA GLN A 281 -23.47 -25.18 -23.40
C GLN A 281 -22.02 -25.29 -22.92
N TYR A 282 -21.60 -26.49 -22.56
CA TYR A 282 -20.26 -26.76 -22.03
C TYR A 282 -19.24 -26.91 -23.18
N GLU A 283 -18.11 -26.22 -23.01
CA GLU A 283 -16.89 -26.42 -23.79
C GLU A 283 -15.86 -27.26 -23.02
N ALA A 284 -14.71 -27.56 -23.60
CA ALA A 284 -13.72 -28.45 -23.00
C ALA A 284 -13.15 -27.92 -21.68
N ASP A 285 -12.95 -26.62 -21.56
CA ASP A 285 -12.46 -25.96 -20.36
C ASP A 285 -13.50 -25.96 -19.21
N ASP A 286 -14.80 -25.91 -19.54
CA ASP A 286 -15.87 -26.05 -18.57
C ASP A 286 -15.90 -27.46 -17.94
N TYR A 287 -15.69 -28.49 -18.76
CA TYR A 287 -15.56 -29.85 -18.25
C TYR A 287 -14.33 -30.03 -17.38
N ILE A 288 -13.20 -29.40 -17.71
CA ILE A 288 -11.98 -29.43 -16.90
C ILE A 288 -12.22 -28.74 -15.56
N ALA A 289 -12.89 -27.58 -15.55
CA ALA A 289 -13.27 -26.88 -14.33
C ALA A 289 -14.23 -27.72 -13.46
N TRP A 290 -15.22 -28.34 -14.08
CA TRP A 290 -16.14 -29.26 -13.39
C TRP A 290 -15.42 -30.46 -12.80
N LEU A 291 -14.48 -31.07 -13.52
CA LEU A 291 -13.63 -32.17 -13.02
C LEU A 291 -12.74 -31.74 -11.87
N GLY A 292 -12.23 -30.52 -11.86
CA GLY A 292 -11.45 -29.93 -10.78
C GLY A 292 -12.30 -29.52 -9.56
N GLY A 293 -13.59 -29.44 -9.75
CA GLY A 293 -14.57 -29.04 -8.74
C GLY A 293 -14.63 -27.54 -8.55
N GLN A 294 -15.61 -26.92 -9.21
CA GLN A 294 -15.96 -25.51 -8.97
C GLN A 294 -16.30 -25.31 -7.49
N TRP A 295 -15.83 -24.23 -6.95
CA TRP A 295 -16.13 -23.86 -5.57
C TRP A 295 -17.28 -22.87 -5.54
N GLU A 296 -18.39 -23.33 -5.04
CA GLU A 296 -19.55 -22.50 -4.72
C GLU A 296 -19.49 -22.12 -3.24
N PRO A 297 -18.92 -20.95 -2.89
CA PRO A 297 -18.94 -20.51 -1.52
C PRO A 297 -20.38 -20.27 -1.07
N ASP A 298 -20.60 -20.39 0.23
CA ASP A 298 -21.87 -20.05 0.85
C ASP A 298 -22.29 -18.64 0.41
N LYS A 299 -23.44 -18.52 -0.22
CA LYS A 299 -23.92 -17.28 -0.89
C LYS A 299 -24.03 -16.08 0.02
N GLU A 300 -24.09 -16.30 1.34
CA GLU A 300 -24.14 -15.24 2.34
C GLU A 300 -22.76 -14.66 2.69
N LYS A 301 -21.66 -15.32 2.29
CA LYS A 301 -20.30 -14.86 2.59
C LYS A 301 -19.78 -13.78 1.67
N PRO A 302 -19.84 -13.91 0.33
CA PRO A 302 -19.46 -12.81 -0.55
C PRO A 302 -20.42 -11.63 -0.44
N ASN A 303 -19.90 -10.42 -0.51
CA ASN A 303 -20.72 -9.21 -0.62
C ASN A 303 -21.55 -9.21 -1.92
N ASN A 304 -20.96 -9.76 -2.98
CA ASN A 304 -21.64 -10.02 -4.25
C ASN A 304 -21.36 -11.45 -4.69
N TYR A 305 -22.40 -12.20 -4.94
CA TYR A 305 -22.35 -13.54 -5.53
C TYR A 305 -23.26 -13.56 -6.77
N ILE A 306 -22.68 -13.78 -7.94
CA ILE A 306 -23.40 -13.89 -9.20
C ILE A 306 -23.04 -15.15 -9.95
N ILE A 307 -24.00 -15.67 -10.72
CA ILE A 307 -23.83 -16.79 -11.64
C ILE A 307 -24.04 -16.25 -13.06
N VAL A 308 -23.12 -16.55 -13.96
CA VAL A 308 -23.10 -16.01 -15.32
C VAL A 308 -23.08 -17.14 -16.37
N ASP A 309 -23.67 -16.90 -17.52
CA ASP A 309 -23.65 -17.81 -18.66
C ASP A 309 -22.42 -17.53 -19.54
N TYR A 310 -21.23 -17.68 -18.93
CA TYR A 310 -19.91 -17.57 -19.60
C TYR A 310 -19.14 -18.87 -19.40
N HIS A 311 -18.23 -19.16 -20.34
CA HIS A 311 -17.32 -20.28 -20.23
C HIS A 311 -16.25 -20.03 -19.15
N HIS A 312 -15.72 -21.10 -18.56
CA HIS A 312 -14.71 -21.03 -17.51
C HIS A 312 -13.52 -20.14 -17.89
N ARG A 313 -13.05 -20.20 -19.13
CA ARG A 313 -11.92 -19.40 -19.63
C ARG A 313 -12.21 -17.90 -19.81
N GLU A 314 -13.48 -17.48 -19.79
CA GLU A 314 -13.90 -16.11 -20.09
C GLU A 314 -13.79 -15.19 -18.85
N ALA A 315 -12.63 -15.26 -18.16
CA ALA A 315 -12.34 -14.48 -16.95
C ALA A 315 -12.52 -12.98 -17.15
N SER A 316 -12.17 -12.46 -18.33
CA SER A 316 -12.36 -11.03 -18.68
C SER A 316 -13.84 -10.64 -18.69
N LYS A 317 -14.71 -11.45 -19.27
CA LYS A 317 -16.15 -11.19 -19.25
C LYS A 317 -16.71 -11.25 -17.83
N MET A 318 -16.29 -12.23 -17.03
CA MET A 318 -16.68 -12.30 -15.61
C MET A 318 -16.23 -11.04 -14.86
N PHE A 319 -15.00 -10.59 -15.07
CA PHE A 319 -14.45 -9.42 -14.37
C PHE A 319 -15.16 -8.12 -14.73
N THR A 320 -15.71 -8.02 -15.95
CA THR A 320 -16.43 -6.84 -16.46
C THR A 320 -17.96 -7.01 -16.46
N GLU A 321 -18.48 -8.11 -15.89
CA GLU A 321 -19.92 -8.31 -15.75
C GLU A 321 -20.52 -7.36 -14.70
N LYS A 322 -21.66 -6.78 -15.00
CA LYS A 322 -22.35 -5.86 -14.07
C LYS A 322 -22.96 -6.62 -12.90
N ILE A 323 -22.50 -6.33 -11.72
CA ILE A 323 -22.84 -7.06 -10.48
C ILE A 323 -23.65 -6.26 -9.48
N ALA A 324 -23.48 -4.94 -9.43
CA ALA A 324 -24.17 -4.07 -8.50
C ALA A 324 -24.59 -2.77 -9.21
N GLY A 325 -25.85 -2.71 -9.62
CA GLY A 325 -26.34 -1.60 -10.43
C GLY A 325 -25.64 -1.57 -11.80
N ASN A 326 -24.89 -0.50 -12.07
CA ASN A 326 -24.10 -0.36 -13.29
C ASN A 326 -22.59 -0.63 -13.11
N PHE A 327 -22.19 -1.13 -11.93
CA PHE A 327 -20.76 -1.36 -11.59
C PHE A 327 -20.39 -2.82 -11.81
N ASP A 328 -19.22 -3.03 -12.35
CA ASP A 328 -18.55 -4.35 -12.47
C ASP A 328 -17.42 -4.50 -11.45
N SER A 329 -16.74 -5.66 -11.47
CA SER A 329 -15.62 -5.92 -10.55
C SER A 329 -14.47 -4.94 -10.72
N SER A 330 -14.23 -4.47 -11.94
CA SER A 330 -13.18 -3.47 -12.22
C SER A 330 -13.50 -2.12 -11.58
N ASP A 331 -14.74 -1.65 -11.73
CA ASP A 331 -15.21 -0.40 -11.13
C ASP A 331 -15.11 -0.44 -9.60
N ILE A 332 -15.55 -1.56 -9.00
CA ILE A 332 -15.53 -1.75 -7.54
C ILE A 332 -14.09 -1.85 -7.03
N LEU A 333 -13.21 -2.56 -7.73
CA LEU A 333 -11.79 -2.65 -7.39
C LEU A 333 -11.12 -1.27 -7.40
N LEU A 334 -11.34 -0.49 -8.47
CA LEU A 334 -10.84 0.89 -8.56
C LEU A 334 -11.33 1.75 -7.39
N ALA A 335 -12.63 1.69 -7.08
CA ALA A 335 -13.21 2.45 -5.98
C ALA A 335 -12.59 2.07 -4.62
N HIS A 336 -12.33 0.79 -4.36
CA HIS A 336 -11.66 0.33 -3.14
C HIS A 336 -10.21 0.81 -3.06
N ILE A 337 -9.47 0.76 -4.15
CA ILE A 337 -8.09 1.29 -4.25
C ILE A 337 -8.08 2.79 -3.92
N GLN A 338 -8.91 3.57 -4.59
CA GLN A 338 -9.00 5.01 -4.37
C GLN A 338 -9.46 5.34 -2.94
N SER A 339 -10.45 4.63 -2.43
CA SER A 339 -10.95 4.81 -1.06
C SER A 339 -9.85 4.57 -0.01
N TYR A 340 -9.04 3.52 -0.18
CA TYR A 340 -7.94 3.24 0.74
C TYR A 340 -6.84 4.32 0.67
N LEU A 341 -6.40 4.66 -0.54
CA LEU A 341 -5.33 5.65 -0.73
C LEU A 341 -5.77 7.05 -0.27
N ASN A 342 -7.05 7.39 -0.44
CA ASN A 342 -7.59 8.71 -0.10
C ASN A 342 -8.12 8.80 1.34
N ALA A 343 -8.19 7.73 2.09
CA ALA A 343 -8.60 7.80 3.48
C ALA A 343 -7.60 8.61 4.32
N LYS A 344 -8.09 9.56 5.11
CA LYS A 344 -7.26 10.40 5.97
C LYS A 344 -6.71 9.68 7.20
N ILE A 345 -7.09 8.45 7.41
CA ILE A 345 -6.79 7.64 8.61
C ILE A 345 -5.49 6.88 8.43
#